data_e16501dccddc94b965a492297f0f8228
#
_entry.id   e16501dccddc94b965a492297f0f8228
#
_cell.length_a   1.000
_cell.length_b   1.000
_cell.length_c   1.000
_cell.angle_alpha   90.00
_cell.angle_beta   90.00
_cell.angle_gamma   90.00
#
_symmetry.space_group_name_H-M   'P 1'
#
loop_
_entity.id
_entity.type
_entity.pdbx_description
1 polymer ?
#
loop_
_entity_poly.entity_id
_entity_poly.type
_entity_poly.pdbx_seq_one_letter_code
_entity_poly.pdbx_strand_id
1 'polypeptide(L)'
;MPTFLYKARNKNGERVEGKHEASDKRTALLALRESELFVTQLDPLSAAKPKKTASQSGSQANGKWWWRANARNMSLYFRQLQALLKSGTSLAQALNSVADSAPSRPLREASREMARRTARGDVWSEQMREYPGLFSPLALAMIRSGEAGGFLDVACGKLADYAEKDHHIKQVITRETWYPKMIIFAAIFILNAPPLAIAILQNQNVRQAEIGFLVGVGIPLLIIFGVWLLTSGQKFIMPLARHLKPLTRVIDQLKLITPVAGKTVRSLAVAKFCRAFSSLQMAGLGIATSFELAADACGNTAIASRVREIIPQVEQGQGIADSLAATHQFPKVVLQMMRTGEESGNFDDQINSVAEFMELEAESSIHKSVVVLGILLYLAVAAVVGYYVINFYMSYANNLMNMMQ
;
A
#
# COMPACT_ATOMS: atom_id res chain seq x y z
N MET A 1 -10.97 -1.52 52.52
CA MET A 1 -12.19 -1.77 51.71
C MET A 1 -12.23 -0.77 50.61
N PRO A 2 -12.69 -1.10 49.39
CA PRO A 2 -12.79 -0.12 48.30
C PRO A 2 -13.86 0.91 48.64
N THR A 3 -13.56 2.18 48.35
CA THR A 3 -14.46 3.31 48.58
C THR A 3 -15.13 3.66 47.26
N PHE A 4 -16.45 3.79 47.24
CA PHE A 4 -17.25 4.14 46.09
C PHE A 4 -17.77 5.58 46.23
N LEU A 5 -17.71 6.35 45.16
CA LEU A 5 -18.29 7.67 45.04
C LEU A 5 -19.66 7.48 44.41
N TYR A 6 -20.72 7.93 45.15
CA TYR A 6 -22.09 7.81 44.62
C TYR A 6 -22.71 9.17 44.38
N LYS A 7 -23.57 9.22 43.35
CA LYS A 7 -24.52 10.26 43.09
C LYS A 7 -25.92 9.64 43.18
N ALA A 8 -26.75 10.14 44.07
CA ALA A 8 -28.10 9.62 44.31
C ALA A 8 -29.09 10.74 44.40
N ARG A 9 -30.38 10.40 44.35
CA ARG A 9 -31.47 11.30 44.69
C ARG A 9 -32.21 10.77 45.92
N ASN A 10 -32.56 11.68 46.85
CA ASN A 10 -33.41 11.34 47.97
C ASN A 10 -34.90 11.28 47.53
N LYS A 11 -35.80 10.89 48.44
CA LYS A 11 -37.26 10.87 48.17
C LYS A 11 -37.84 12.22 47.74
N ASN A 12 -37.22 13.32 48.06
CA ASN A 12 -37.64 14.67 47.73
C ASN A 12 -37.09 15.15 46.37
N GLY A 13 -36.33 14.29 45.63
CA GLY A 13 -35.74 14.60 44.30
C GLY A 13 -34.43 15.39 44.33
N GLU A 14 -33.91 15.73 45.51
CA GLU A 14 -32.65 16.46 45.66
C GLU A 14 -31.47 15.56 45.37
N ARG A 15 -30.42 16.12 44.77
CA ARG A 15 -29.15 15.40 44.46
C ARG A 15 -28.31 15.34 45.72
N VAL A 16 -27.88 14.12 46.06
CA VAL A 16 -26.95 13.84 47.19
C VAL A 16 -25.73 13.14 46.57
N GLU A 17 -24.55 13.68 46.86
CA GLU A 17 -23.27 13.08 46.50
C GLU A 17 -22.49 12.73 47.75
N GLY A 18 -21.88 11.53 47.80
CA GLY A 18 -21.13 11.09 48.96
C GLY A 18 -20.18 9.95 48.63
N LYS A 19 -19.47 9.50 49.70
CA LYS A 19 -18.57 8.34 49.59
C LYS A 19 -19.12 7.25 50.50
N HIS A 20 -19.10 6.00 49.99
CA HIS A 20 -19.52 4.84 50.76
C HIS A 20 -18.47 3.73 50.64
N GLU A 21 -18.13 3.10 51.74
CA GLU A 21 -17.18 2.00 51.76
C GLU A 21 -17.92 0.67 51.75
N ALA A 22 -17.59 -0.19 50.78
CA ALA A 22 -18.20 -1.52 50.65
C ALA A 22 -17.20 -2.51 50.09
N SER A 23 -17.41 -3.77 50.34
CA SER A 23 -16.57 -4.85 49.78
C SER A 23 -16.71 -5.01 48.27
N ASP A 24 -17.91 -4.71 47.74
CA ASP A 24 -18.25 -4.85 46.31
C ASP A 24 -19.30 -3.81 45.89
N LYS A 25 -19.37 -3.51 44.63
CA LYS A 25 -20.34 -2.58 44.00
C LYS A 25 -21.78 -2.96 44.29
N ARG A 26 -22.08 -4.26 44.38
CA ARG A 26 -23.40 -4.80 44.68
C ARG A 26 -23.83 -4.52 46.12
N THR A 27 -22.91 -4.70 47.06
CA THR A 27 -23.10 -4.42 48.47
C THR A 27 -23.29 -2.91 48.75
N ALA A 28 -22.51 -2.07 48.06
CA ALA A 28 -22.66 -0.63 48.11
C ALA A 28 -24.04 -0.16 47.63
N LEU A 29 -24.55 -0.73 46.51
CA LEU A 29 -25.88 -0.43 46.00
C LEU A 29 -27.01 -0.83 46.95
N LEU A 30 -26.89 -1.98 47.61
CA LEU A 30 -27.89 -2.45 48.57
C LEU A 30 -27.93 -1.55 49.79
N ALA A 31 -26.77 -1.22 50.35
CA ALA A 31 -26.69 -0.34 51.55
C ALA A 31 -27.21 1.09 51.27
N LEU A 32 -26.90 1.64 50.09
CA LEU A 32 -27.42 2.96 49.67
C LEU A 32 -28.94 2.95 49.42
N ARG A 33 -29.46 1.82 48.96
CA ARG A 33 -30.88 1.62 48.76
C ARG A 33 -31.68 1.48 50.06
N GLU A 34 -31.08 0.84 51.10
CA GLU A 34 -31.62 0.79 52.43
C GLU A 34 -31.67 2.16 53.11
N SER A 35 -30.80 3.06 52.69
CA SER A 35 -30.76 4.48 53.14
C SER A 35 -31.74 5.36 52.34
N GLU A 36 -32.69 4.77 51.58
CA GLU A 36 -33.70 5.46 50.78
C GLU A 36 -33.10 6.39 49.68
N LEU A 37 -31.89 6.12 49.23
CA LEU A 37 -31.22 6.87 48.19
C LEU A 37 -31.29 6.13 46.84
N PHE A 38 -31.84 6.77 45.84
CA PHE A 38 -31.88 6.26 44.47
C PHE A 38 -30.56 6.59 43.76
N VAL A 39 -29.66 5.63 43.68
CA VAL A 39 -28.34 5.81 43.08
C VAL A 39 -28.42 5.94 41.56
N THR A 40 -27.96 7.08 41.04
CA THR A 40 -27.89 7.35 39.61
C THR A 40 -26.53 7.06 39.03
N GLN A 41 -25.46 7.12 39.84
CA GLN A 41 -24.10 6.82 39.43
C GLN A 41 -23.29 6.29 40.63
N LEU A 42 -22.51 5.21 40.44
CA LEU A 42 -21.65 4.60 41.47
C LEU A 42 -20.31 4.20 40.86
N ASP A 43 -19.26 4.95 41.18
CA ASP A 43 -17.91 4.75 40.67
C ASP A 43 -16.92 4.42 41.81
N PRO A 44 -16.05 3.42 41.66
CA PRO A 44 -15.03 3.13 42.69
C PRO A 44 -13.96 4.23 42.72
N LEU A 45 -13.64 4.72 43.87
CA LEU A 45 -12.63 5.78 44.09
C LEU A 45 -11.20 5.35 43.64
N SER A 46 -10.97 4.03 43.57
CA SER A 46 -9.72 3.41 43.12
C SER A 46 -9.59 3.18 41.63
N ALA A 47 -10.65 3.43 40.86
CA ALA A 47 -10.53 3.44 39.39
C ALA A 47 -9.94 4.79 38.99
N ALA A 48 -8.65 4.82 38.73
CA ALA A 48 -8.12 5.88 37.88
C ALA A 48 -9.09 6.06 36.72
N LYS A 49 -9.67 7.26 36.58
CA LYS A 49 -10.55 7.62 35.43
C LYS A 49 -9.96 6.98 34.21
N PRO A 50 -10.70 6.24 33.39
CA PRO A 50 -10.23 5.95 32.05
C PRO A 50 -9.85 7.32 31.49
N LYS A 51 -8.56 7.58 31.33
CA LYS A 51 -8.10 8.70 30.52
C LYS A 51 -8.93 8.61 29.28
N LYS A 52 -9.85 9.57 29.06
CA LYS A 52 -10.39 9.85 27.74
C LYS A 52 -9.19 9.69 26.85
N THR A 53 -9.24 8.73 25.96
CA THR A 53 -8.27 8.63 24.86
C THR A 53 -8.35 10.00 24.21
N ALA A 54 -7.53 10.92 24.70
CA ALA A 54 -7.13 12.05 23.91
C ALA A 54 -6.74 11.37 22.61
N SER A 55 -7.37 11.78 21.52
CA SER A 55 -6.89 11.49 20.19
C SER A 55 -5.38 11.63 20.31
N GLN A 56 -4.69 10.49 20.36
CA GLN A 56 -3.24 10.48 20.34
C GLN A 56 -2.86 11.03 18.96
N SER A 57 -2.83 12.37 18.91
CA SER A 57 -1.92 13.05 18.03
C SER A 57 -0.59 12.34 18.24
N GLY A 58 -0.25 11.45 17.26
CA GLY A 58 1.09 11.03 16.97
C GLY A 58 2.04 10.91 18.17
N SER A 59 1.88 9.90 19.01
CA SER A 59 3.06 9.25 19.53
C SER A 59 3.81 8.75 18.30
N GLN A 60 4.83 9.50 17.90
CA GLN A 60 5.81 9.07 16.93
C GLN A 60 6.34 7.74 17.44
N ALA A 61 5.76 6.65 16.95
CA ALA A 61 6.39 5.36 17.04
C ALA A 61 7.76 5.57 16.37
N ASN A 62 8.81 5.61 17.18
CA ASN A 62 10.20 5.51 16.76
C ASN A 62 10.42 4.10 16.19
N GLY A 63 9.40 3.59 15.48
CA GLY A 63 9.43 2.33 14.80
C GLY A 63 10.54 2.37 13.77
N LYS A 64 11.24 1.29 13.62
CA LYS A 64 12.31 1.08 12.62
C LYS A 64 11.71 1.17 11.22
N TRP A 65 11.24 2.35 10.82
CA TRP A 65 10.52 2.66 9.58
C TRP A 65 11.35 2.36 8.32
N TRP A 66 12.68 2.33 8.45
CA TRP A 66 13.62 1.91 7.39
C TRP A 66 13.68 0.39 7.19
N TRP A 67 13.13 -0.38 8.12
CA TRP A 67 12.99 -1.81 7.96
C TRP A 67 11.89 -2.10 6.95
N ARG A 68 12.23 -2.73 5.85
CA ARG A 68 11.28 -3.08 4.80
C ARG A 68 11.43 -4.54 4.45
N ALA A 69 10.31 -5.22 4.26
CA ALA A 69 10.26 -6.54 3.68
C ALA A 69 9.71 -6.46 2.24
N ASN A 70 10.26 -7.30 1.36
CA ASN A 70 9.71 -7.49 0.02
C ASN A 70 8.40 -8.30 0.14
N ALA A 71 7.45 -8.09 -0.78
CA ALA A 71 6.19 -8.83 -0.83
C ALA A 71 6.42 -10.35 -0.87
N ARG A 72 7.42 -10.84 -1.60
CA ARG A 72 7.84 -12.26 -1.59
C ARG A 72 8.21 -12.74 -0.19
N ASN A 73 9.01 -11.97 0.53
CA ASN A 73 9.43 -12.32 1.89
C ASN A 73 8.26 -12.35 2.86
N MET A 74 7.29 -11.44 2.67
CA MET A 74 6.07 -11.40 3.48
C MET A 74 5.13 -12.57 3.17
N SER A 75 4.99 -12.94 1.89
CA SER A 75 4.22 -14.12 1.50
C SER A 75 4.77 -15.39 2.16
N LEU A 76 6.07 -15.63 2.05
CA LEU A 76 6.73 -16.78 2.68
C LEU A 76 6.59 -16.76 4.20
N TYR A 77 6.77 -15.61 4.83
CA TYR A 77 6.64 -15.43 6.27
C TYR A 77 5.24 -15.81 6.78
N PHE A 78 4.20 -15.23 6.17
CA PHE A 78 2.82 -15.52 6.57
C PHE A 78 2.39 -16.94 6.19
N ARG A 79 2.91 -17.50 5.10
CA ARG A 79 2.64 -18.91 4.72
C ARG A 79 3.22 -19.89 5.73
N GLN A 80 4.43 -19.64 6.22
CA GLN A 80 5.03 -20.45 7.28
C GLN A 80 4.27 -20.34 8.60
N LEU A 81 3.88 -19.11 8.98
CA LEU A 81 3.05 -18.89 10.17
C LEU A 81 1.71 -19.62 10.06
N GLN A 82 1.04 -19.53 8.91
CA GLN A 82 -0.20 -20.27 8.65
C GLN A 82 -0.02 -21.76 8.89
N ALA A 83 1.02 -22.38 8.32
CA ALA A 83 1.27 -23.81 8.44
C ALA A 83 1.51 -24.23 9.90
N LEU A 84 2.29 -23.45 10.65
CA LEU A 84 2.58 -23.74 12.05
C LEU A 84 1.33 -23.55 12.94
N LEU A 85 0.59 -22.46 12.74
CA LEU A 85 -0.65 -22.22 13.51
C LEU A 85 -1.71 -23.27 13.22
N LYS A 86 -1.87 -23.67 11.95
CA LYS A 86 -2.80 -24.73 11.53
C LYS A 86 -2.43 -26.10 12.12
N SER A 87 -1.15 -26.37 12.40
CA SER A 87 -0.69 -27.57 13.10
C SER A 87 -0.90 -27.53 14.61
N GLY A 88 -1.48 -26.44 15.16
CA GLY A 88 -1.70 -26.26 16.60
C GLY A 88 -0.50 -25.71 17.37
N THR A 89 0.56 -25.28 16.70
CA THR A 89 1.71 -24.62 17.35
C THR A 89 1.28 -23.30 17.95
N SER A 90 1.70 -23.02 19.20
CA SER A 90 1.40 -21.72 19.83
C SER A 90 2.01 -20.55 19.04
N LEU A 91 1.34 -19.39 19.06
CA LEU A 91 1.79 -18.21 18.32
C LEU A 91 3.24 -17.80 18.66
N ALA A 92 3.62 -17.86 19.93
CA ALA A 92 4.97 -17.52 20.37
C ALA A 92 6.02 -18.50 19.79
N GLN A 93 5.73 -19.79 19.77
CA GLN A 93 6.60 -20.80 19.18
C GLN A 93 6.66 -20.66 17.66
N ALA A 94 5.52 -20.44 17.00
CA ALA A 94 5.44 -20.21 15.57
C ALA A 94 6.28 -19.00 15.14
N LEU A 95 6.16 -17.85 15.83
CA LEU A 95 6.95 -16.65 15.59
C LEU A 95 8.46 -16.90 15.76
N ASN A 96 8.85 -17.67 16.78
CA ASN A 96 10.24 -18.00 17.00
C ASN A 96 10.79 -18.92 15.89
N SER A 97 10.04 -19.95 15.49
CA SER A 97 10.43 -20.85 14.41
C SER A 97 10.57 -20.14 13.06
N VAL A 98 9.62 -19.24 12.76
CA VAL A 98 9.70 -18.44 11.52
C VAL A 98 10.83 -17.42 11.57
N ALA A 99 11.20 -16.92 12.76
CA ALA A 99 12.35 -16.04 12.89
C ALA A 99 13.65 -16.71 12.45
N ASP A 100 13.84 -18.00 12.72
CA ASP A 100 15.07 -18.73 12.35
C ASP A 100 15.17 -18.93 10.83
N SER A 101 14.04 -19.10 10.14
CA SER A 101 13.95 -19.25 8.67
C SER A 101 13.67 -17.92 7.94
N ALA A 102 13.56 -16.79 8.64
CA ALA A 102 13.16 -15.52 8.06
C ALA A 102 14.12 -15.05 6.96
N PRO A 103 13.58 -14.68 5.76
CA PRO A 103 14.39 -14.38 4.57
C PRO A 103 15.09 -13.01 4.66
N SER A 104 14.79 -12.18 5.66
CA SER A 104 15.43 -10.88 5.85
C SER A 104 15.76 -10.65 7.32
N ARG A 105 16.91 -9.98 7.57
CA ARG A 105 17.37 -9.65 8.91
C ARG A 105 16.33 -8.82 9.72
N PRO A 106 15.72 -7.76 9.15
CA PRO A 106 14.70 -7.00 9.88
C PRO A 106 13.51 -7.85 10.34
N LEU A 107 13.04 -8.75 9.47
CA LEU A 107 11.91 -9.63 9.78
C LEU A 107 12.28 -10.64 10.87
N ARG A 108 13.50 -11.17 10.83
CA ARG A 108 14.04 -12.07 11.86
C ARG A 108 14.09 -11.43 13.23
N GLU A 109 14.65 -10.22 13.33
CA GLU A 109 14.78 -9.49 14.59
C GLU A 109 13.41 -9.10 15.15
N ALA A 110 12.49 -8.61 14.29
CA ALA A 110 11.12 -8.29 14.69
C ALA A 110 10.39 -9.53 15.21
N SER A 111 10.48 -10.66 14.49
CA SER A 111 9.78 -11.91 14.88
C SER A 111 10.28 -12.46 16.20
N ARG A 112 11.58 -12.45 16.45
CA ARG A 112 12.14 -12.87 17.75
C ARG A 112 11.68 -11.99 18.91
N GLU A 113 11.61 -10.68 18.68
CA GLU A 113 11.11 -9.76 19.70
C GLU A 113 9.62 -9.99 19.94
N MET A 114 8.82 -10.09 18.88
CA MET A 114 7.39 -10.39 18.99
C MET A 114 7.14 -11.75 19.67
N ALA A 115 7.93 -12.79 19.36
CA ALA A 115 7.82 -14.09 20.01
C ALA A 115 8.02 -14.01 21.52
N ARG A 116 9.05 -13.28 21.99
CA ARG A 116 9.32 -13.07 23.42
C ARG A 116 8.19 -12.33 24.12
N ARG A 117 7.63 -11.31 23.50
CA ARG A 117 6.54 -10.50 24.06
C ARG A 117 5.22 -11.28 24.05
N THR A 118 4.92 -11.99 22.99
CA THR A 118 3.73 -12.84 22.89
C THR A 118 3.76 -13.97 23.95
N ALA A 119 4.93 -14.54 24.27
CA ALA A 119 5.08 -15.50 25.35
C ALA A 119 4.76 -14.93 26.73
N ARG A 120 4.79 -13.59 26.91
CA ARG A 120 4.38 -12.87 28.12
C ARG A 120 2.90 -12.48 28.12
N GLY A 121 2.18 -12.76 27.03
CA GLY A 121 0.76 -12.43 26.87
C GLY A 121 0.47 -11.12 26.16
N ASP A 122 1.48 -10.44 25.59
CA ASP A 122 1.27 -9.21 24.83
C ASP A 122 0.52 -9.53 23.50
N VAL A 123 -0.40 -8.66 23.12
CA VAL A 123 -1.18 -8.76 21.90
C VAL A 123 -0.27 -8.58 20.67
N TRP A 124 -0.28 -9.53 19.74
CA TRP A 124 0.64 -9.54 18.60
C TRP A 124 0.37 -8.38 17.62
N SER A 125 -0.89 -8.09 17.34
CA SER A 125 -1.25 -6.97 16.45
C SER A 125 -0.77 -5.61 16.95
N GLU A 126 -0.73 -5.39 18.27
CA GLU A 126 -0.18 -4.15 18.85
C GLU A 126 1.34 -4.08 18.70
N GLN A 127 2.03 -5.20 18.83
CA GLN A 127 3.48 -5.28 18.62
C GLN A 127 3.84 -5.02 17.14
N MET A 128 3.07 -5.56 16.18
CA MET A 128 3.27 -5.31 14.74
C MET A 128 3.19 -3.82 14.39
N ARG A 129 2.39 -3.04 15.11
CA ARG A 129 2.27 -1.58 14.93
C ARG A 129 3.59 -0.83 15.12
N GLU A 130 4.52 -1.38 15.89
CA GLU A 130 5.84 -0.79 16.11
C GLU A 130 6.77 -0.92 14.89
N TYR A 131 6.39 -1.74 13.90
CA TYR A 131 7.16 -2.02 12.69
C TYR A 131 6.41 -1.60 11.40
N PRO A 132 6.07 -0.32 11.21
CA PRO A 132 5.25 0.14 10.08
C PRO A 132 5.92 -0.03 8.71
N GLY A 133 7.24 -0.24 8.69
CA GLY A 133 7.98 -0.56 7.47
C GLY A 133 7.89 -2.03 7.05
N LEU A 134 7.58 -2.93 7.98
CA LEU A 134 7.41 -4.35 7.71
C LEU A 134 5.94 -4.71 7.48
N PHE A 135 5.05 -4.21 8.33
CA PHE A 135 3.63 -4.57 8.31
C PHE A 135 2.78 -3.40 7.87
N SER A 136 1.97 -3.62 6.83
CA SER A 136 1.02 -2.62 6.33
C SER A 136 -0.17 -2.47 7.28
N PRO A 137 -0.92 -1.33 7.22
CA PRO A 137 -2.16 -1.18 7.97
C PRO A 137 -3.17 -2.30 7.69
N LEU A 138 -3.25 -2.78 6.44
CA LEU A 138 -4.05 -3.94 6.04
C LEU A 138 -3.63 -5.20 6.81
N ALA A 139 -2.33 -5.50 6.86
CA ALA A 139 -1.82 -6.67 7.59
C ALA A 139 -2.14 -6.57 9.09
N LEU A 140 -1.98 -5.39 9.68
CA LEU A 140 -2.36 -5.16 11.08
C LEU A 140 -3.85 -5.44 11.33
N ALA A 141 -4.73 -4.92 10.49
CA ALA A 141 -6.18 -5.06 10.65
C ALA A 141 -6.61 -6.53 10.53
N MET A 142 -6.06 -7.27 9.55
CA MET A 142 -6.36 -8.69 9.37
C MET A 142 -5.87 -9.55 10.55
N ILE A 143 -4.66 -9.30 11.03
CA ILE A 143 -4.13 -10.03 12.19
C ILE A 143 -4.91 -9.68 13.46
N ARG A 144 -5.29 -8.41 13.66
CA ARG A 144 -6.13 -8.01 14.79
C ARG A 144 -7.49 -8.69 14.77
N SER A 145 -8.12 -8.80 13.59
CA SER A 145 -9.38 -9.54 13.43
C SER A 145 -9.20 -11.03 13.73
N GLY A 146 -8.14 -11.65 13.16
CA GLY A 146 -7.83 -13.06 13.41
C GLY A 146 -7.49 -13.36 14.88
N GLU A 147 -6.81 -12.42 15.55
CA GLU A 147 -6.45 -12.53 16.98
C GLU A 147 -7.69 -12.43 17.88
N ALA A 148 -8.56 -11.47 17.60
CA ALA A 148 -9.81 -11.29 18.33
C ALA A 148 -10.83 -12.43 18.10
N GLY A 149 -10.85 -12.97 16.87
CA GLY A 149 -11.77 -14.05 16.47
C GLY A 149 -11.23 -15.46 16.65
N GLY A 150 -9.93 -15.62 17.00
CA GLY A 150 -9.31 -16.95 17.19
C GLY A 150 -8.99 -17.68 15.89
N PHE A 151 -8.94 -17.00 14.73
CA PHE A 151 -8.64 -17.58 13.40
C PHE A 151 -7.36 -17.02 12.78
N LEU A 152 -6.30 -16.92 13.59
CA LEU A 152 -5.00 -16.39 13.16
C LEU A 152 -4.38 -17.16 11.99
N ASP A 153 -4.58 -18.48 11.93
CA ASP A 153 -4.11 -19.33 10.83
C ASP A 153 -4.74 -18.91 9.51
N VAL A 154 -6.06 -18.67 9.49
CA VAL A 154 -6.78 -18.19 8.30
C VAL A 154 -6.32 -16.78 7.92
N ALA A 155 -6.20 -15.88 8.90
CA ALA A 155 -5.73 -14.51 8.66
C ALA A 155 -4.32 -14.50 8.06
N CYS A 156 -3.39 -15.29 8.60
CA CYS A 156 -2.04 -15.46 8.03
C CYS A 156 -2.07 -16.03 6.60
N GLY A 157 -2.96 -17.00 6.33
CA GLY A 157 -3.15 -17.55 4.98
C GLY A 157 -3.57 -16.48 3.98
N LYS A 158 -4.60 -15.70 4.32
CA LYS A 158 -5.10 -14.61 3.45
C LYS A 158 -4.03 -13.52 3.23
N LEU A 159 -3.23 -13.22 4.25
CA LEU A 159 -2.10 -12.28 4.10
C LEU A 159 -0.99 -12.84 3.22
N ALA A 160 -0.73 -14.14 3.29
CA ALA A 160 0.22 -14.80 2.41
C ALA A 160 -0.25 -14.72 0.95
N ASP A 161 -1.53 -15.03 0.68
CA ASP A 161 -2.14 -14.94 -0.65
C ASP A 161 -2.09 -13.50 -1.19
N TYR A 162 -2.45 -12.52 -0.36
CA TYR A 162 -2.38 -11.09 -0.73
C TYR A 162 -0.95 -10.66 -1.10
N ALA A 163 0.04 -11.03 -0.27
CA ALA A 163 1.44 -10.68 -0.51
C ALA A 163 2.01 -11.40 -1.75
N GLU A 164 1.58 -12.61 -2.03
CA GLU A 164 1.96 -13.38 -3.22
C GLU A 164 1.43 -12.71 -4.49
N LYS A 165 0.17 -12.30 -4.50
CA LYS A 165 -0.45 -11.59 -5.62
C LYS A 165 0.21 -10.20 -5.85
N ASP A 166 0.48 -9.45 -4.78
CA ASP A 166 1.22 -8.18 -4.90
C ASP A 166 2.63 -8.39 -5.45
N HIS A 167 3.30 -9.49 -5.07
CA HIS A 167 4.60 -9.86 -5.64
C HIS A 167 4.49 -10.21 -7.12
N HIS A 168 3.51 -11.02 -7.51
CA HIS A 168 3.26 -11.41 -8.90
C HIS A 168 3.05 -10.20 -9.81
N ILE A 169 2.17 -9.26 -9.42
CA ILE A 169 1.96 -8.01 -10.17
C ILE A 169 3.27 -7.22 -10.34
N LYS A 170 4.09 -7.13 -9.28
CA LYS A 170 5.39 -6.46 -9.35
C LYS A 170 6.35 -7.15 -10.30
N GLN A 171 6.34 -8.50 -10.36
CA GLN A 171 7.13 -9.27 -11.30
C GLN A 171 6.70 -9.02 -12.74
N VAL A 172 5.37 -9.02 -13.02
CA VAL A 172 4.82 -8.71 -14.35
C VAL A 172 5.29 -7.32 -14.79
N ILE A 173 5.13 -6.29 -13.96
CA ILE A 173 5.59 -4.93 -14.28
C ILE A 173 7.09 -4.91 -14.59
N THR A 174 7.91 -5.58 -13.79
CA THR A 174 9.36 -5.59 -13.96
C THR A 174 9.76 -6.30 -15.25
N ARG A 175 9.14 -7.45 -15.55
CA ARG A 175 9.39 -8.24 -16.76
C ARG A 175 8.99 -7.46 -18.01
N GLU A 176 7.78 -6.93 -18.04
CA GLU A 176 7.26 -6.21 -19.19
C GLU A 176 8.02 -4.91 -19.47
N THR A 177 8.48 -4.20 -18.44
CA THR A 177 9.23 -2.94 -18.60
C THR A 177 10.73 -3.14 -18.91
N TRP A 178 11.23 -4.36 -18.96
CA TRP A 178 12.63 -4.64 -19.29
C TRP A 178 12.98 -4.21 -20.70
N TYR A 179 12.17 -4.62 -21.68
CA TYR A 179 12.41 -4.35 -23.10
C TYR A 179 12.46 -2.83 -23.44
N PRO A 180 11.49 -1.99 -23.02
CA PRO A 180 11.61 -0.55 -23.20
C PRO A 180 12.86 0.07 -22.58
N LYS A 181 13.28 -0.40 -21.41
CA LYS A 181 14.51 0.09 -20.75
C LYS A 181 15.75 -0.22 -21.60
N MET A 182 15.81 -1.41 -22.18
CA MET A 182 16.91 -1.79 -23.07
C MET A 182 16.94 -0.95 -24.34
N ILE A 183 15.77 -0.66 -24.93
CA ILE A 183 15.69 0.22 -26.13
C ILE A 183 16.20 1.61 -25.80
N ILE A 184 15.77 2.20 -24.67
CA ILE A 184 16.19 3.54 -24.24
C ILE A 184 17.73 3.56 -24.05
N PHE A 185 18.27 2.55 -23.36
CA PHE A 185 19.70 2.45 -23.14
C PHE A 185 20.48 2.33 -24.47
N ALA A 186 20.06 1.44 -25.37
CA ALA A 186 20.66 1.26 -26.68
C ALA A 186 20.57 2.54 -27.52
N ALA A 187 19.40 3.23 -27.51
CA ALA A 187 19.21 4.48 -28.24
C ALA A 187 20.17 5.58 -27.77
N ILE A 188 20.33 5.77 -26.48
CA ILE A 188 21.27 6.75 -25.92
C ILE A 188 22.69 6.48 -26.43
N PHE A 189 23.09 5.21 -26.48
CA PHE A 189 24.43 4.83 -26.91
C PHE A 189 24.63 4.99 -28.42
N ILE A 190 23.69 4.45 -29.22
CA ILE A 190 23.73 4.47 -30.69
C ILE A 190 23.70 5.90 -31.24
N LEU A 191 22.91 6.80 -30.64
CA LEU A 191 22.79 8.18 -31.10
C LEU A 191 24.03 9.04 -30.82
N ASN A 192 24.80 8.70 -29.78
CA ASN A 192 25.99 9.47 -29.38
C ASN A 192 27.30 8.85 -29.84
N ALA A 193 27.33 7.59 -30.34
CA ALA A 193 28.52 6.92 -30.78
C ALA A 193 29.09 7.44 -32.13
N PRO A 194 28.28 7.78 -33.19
CA PRO A 194 28.80 8.15 -34.49
C PRO A 194 29.72 9.39 -34.47
N PRO A 195 29.42 10.50 -33.77
CA PRO A 195 30.33 11.66 -33.74
C PRO A 195 31.69 11.31 -33.18
N LEU A 196 31.77 10.47 -32.16
CA LEU A 196 33.01 10.01 -31.57
C LEU A 196 33.79 9.08 -32.53
N ALA A 197 33.11 8.14 -33.18
CA ALA A 197 33.72 7.24 -34.15
C ALA A 197 34.30 8.04 -35.35
N ILE A 198 33.60 9.02 -35.89
CA ILE A 198 34.04 9.88 -36.99
C ILE A 198 35.26 10.70 -36.56
N ALA A 199 35.25 11.31 -35.37
CA ALA A 199 36.38 12.08 -34.86
C ALA A 199 37.65 11.24 -34.69
N ILE A 200 37.52 9.99 -34.25
CA ILE A 200 38.62 9.04 -34.12
C ILE A 200 39.18 8.68 -35.50
N LEU A 201 38.31 8.35 -36.47
CA LEU A 201 38.70 7.96 -37.83
C LEU A 201 39.37 9.11 -38.59
N GLN A 202 38.93 10.36 -38.40
CA GLN A 202 39.46 11.54 -39.09
C GLN A 202 40.59 12.21 -38.33
N ASN A 203 40.98 11.71 -37.19
CA ASN A 203 42.00 12.29 -36.29
C ASN A 203 41.78 13.78 -35.99
N GLN A 204 40.51 14.23 -35.98
CA GLN A 204 40.12 15.63 -35.77
C GLN A 204 39.39 15.77 -34.44
N ASN A 205 39.87 16.70 -33.61
CA ASN A 205 39.16 17.16 -32.39
C ASN A 205 38.59 16.04 -31.50
N VAL A 206 39.28 14.92 -31.35
CA VAL A 206 38.85 13.73 -30.60
C VAL A 206 38.40 14.10 -29.19
N ARG A 207 39.12 15.03 -28.52
CA ARG A 207 38.80 15.49 -27.17
C ARG A 207 37.44 16.18 -27.10
N GLN A 208 37.05 16.94 -28.14
CA GLN A 208 35.75 17.61 -28.22
C GLN A 208 34.62 16.61 -28.46
N ALA A 209 34.87 15.57 -29.26
CA ALA A 209 33.95 14.48 -29.52
C ALA A 209 33.76 13.60 -28.27
N GLU A 210 34.81 13.32 -27.51
CA GLU A 210 34.73 12.63 -26.21
C GLU A 210 33.88 13.37 -25.21
N ILE A 211 34.09 14.68 -25.08
CA ILE A 211 33.25 15.53 -24.19
C ILE A 211 31.80 15.51 -24.67
N GLY A 212 31.56 15.65 -25.98
CA GLY A 212 30.22 15.57 -26.56
C GLY A 212 29.52 14.23 -26.27
N PHE A 213 30.27 13.13 -26.40
CA PHE A 213 29.75 11.79 -26.06
C PHE A 213 29.43 11.65 -24.57
N LEU A 214 30.33 12.07 -23.68
CA LEU A 214 30.12 12.03 -22.24
C LEU A 214 28.90 12.87 -21.81
N VAL A 215 28.73 14.04 -22.38
CA VAL A 215 27.59 14.93 -22.13
C VAL A 215 26.30 14.33 -22.71
N GLY A 216 26.36 13.85 -23.96
CA GLY A 216 25.21 13.27 -24.67
C GLY A 216 24.69 11.95 -24.04
N VAL A 217 25.57 11.16 -23.42
CA VAL A 217 25.19 9.96 -22.66
C VAL A 217 24.88 10.30 -21.19
N GLY A 218 25.69 11.15 -20.59
CA GLY A 218 25.60 11.47 -19.16
C GLY A 218 24.33 12.22 -18.77
N ILE A 219 23.92 13.23 -19.54
CA ILE A 219 22.72 14.01 -19.25
C ILE A 219 21.44 13.15 -19.29
N PRO A 220 21.15 12.38 -20.34
CA PRO A 220 19.99 11.49 -20.35
C PRO A 220 20.00 10.45 -19.22
N LEU A 221 21.16 9.88 -18.90
CA LEU A 221 21.29 8.94 -17.79
C LEU A 221 21.04 9.61 -16.45
N LEU A 222 21.50 10.86 -16.24
CA LEU A 222 21.20 11.64 -15.04
C LEU A 222 19.71 11.98 -14.93
N ILE A 223 19.07 12.32 -16.04
CA ILE A 223 17.61 12.58 -16.08
C ILE A 223 16.85 11.30 -15.74
N ILE A 224 17.20 10.16 -16.35
CA ILE A 224 16.57 8.86 -16.07
C ILE A 224 16.78 8.48 -14.60
N PHE A 225 17.99 8.67 -14.08
CA PHE A 225 18.32 8.42 -12.69
C PHE A 225 17.52 9.35 -11.75
N GLY A 226 17.39 10.63 -12.09
CA GLY A 226 16.58 11.61 -11.35
C GLY A 226 15.09 11.24 -11.33
N VAL A 227 14.52 10.86 -12.48
CA VAL A 227 13.14 10.37 -12.59
C VAL A 227 12.96 9.07 -11.81
N TRP A 228 13.94 8.16 -11.90
CA TRP A 228 13.95 6.92 -11.11
C TRP A 228 14.03 7.22 -9.60
N LEU A 229 14.84 8.17 -9.19
CA LEU A 229 14.94 8.61 -7.81
C LEU A 229 13.61 9.24 -7.33
N LEU A 230 12.96 10.05 -8.16
CA LEU A 230 11.66 10.66 -7.87
C LEU A 230 10.52 9.62 -7.81
N THR A 231 10.54 8.63 -8.68
CA THR A 231 9.49 7.60 -8.74
C THR A 231 9.72 6.46 -7.74
N SER A 232 10.97 6.04 -7.55
CA SER A 232 11.38 5.04 -6.55
C SER A 232 11.66 5.68 -5.19
N GLY A 233 12.03 6.95 -5.19
CA GLY A 233 12.34 7.75 -4.02
C GLY A 233 11.12 8.08 -3.13
N GLN A 234 9.88 7.81 -3.59
CA GLN A 234 8.74 7.74 -2.67
C GLN A 234 9.02 6.81 -1.48
N LYS A 235 9.90 5.83 -1.65
CA LYS A 235 10.38 4.95 -0.58
C LYS A 235 11.45 5.59 0.30
N PHE A 236 12.24 6.52 -0.23
CA PHE A 236 13.36 7.16 0.47
C PHE A 236 13.00 8.56 1.00
N ILE A 237 12.09 9.25 0.30
CA ILE A 237 11.63 10.62 0.60
C ILE A 237 10.40 10.60 1.52
N MET A 238 9.95 9.45 2.01
CA MET A 238 8.75 9.31 2.84
C MET A 238 8.71 10.25 4.09
N PRO A 239 9.81 10.57 4.77
CA PRO A 239 9.76 11.59 5.83
C PRO A 239 9.55 13.00 5.26
N LEU A 240 10.12 13.31 4.10
CA LEU A 240 9.98 14.61 3.44
C LEU A 240 8.62 14.72 2.70
N ALA A 241 8.10 13.62 2.17
CA ALA A 241 6.81 13.54 1.47
C ALA A 241 5.61 13.75 2.42
N ARG A 242 5.77 13.64 3.73
CA ARG A 242 4.72 13.97 4.70
C ARG A 242 4.31 15.44 4.61
N HIS A 243 5.22 16.33 4.23
CA HIS A 243 4.95 17.75 4.00
C HIS A 243 4.49 18.07 2.56
N LEU A 244 4.63 17.11 1.61
CA LEU A 244 4.32 17.27 0.18
C LEU A 244 3.09 16.49 -0.27
N LYS A 245 2.16 16.16 0.63
CA LYS A 245 0.90 15.47 0.30
C LYS A 245 0.13 16.07 -0.90
N PRO A 246 0.03 17.40 -1.08
CA PRO A 246 -0.63 17.96 -2.26
C PRO A 246 0.11 17.63 -3.57
N LEU A 247 1.44 17.56 -3.56
CA LEU A 247 2.25 17.28 -4.74
C LEU A 247 2.09 15.81 -5.21
N THR A 248 2.00 14.86 -4.29
CA THR A 248 1.77 13.45 -4.63
C THR A 248 0.41 13.24 -5.30
N ARG A 249 -0.63 13.95 -4.85
CA ARG A 249 -1.97 13.91 -5.47
C ARG A 249 -1.94 14.45 -6.90
N VAL A 250 -1.25 15.56 -7.15
CA VAL A 250 -1.11 16.13 -8.51
C VAL A 250 -0.34 15.18 -9.42
N ILE A 251 0.75 14.59 -8.97
CA ILE A 251 1.52 13.59 -9.74
C ILE A 251 0.65 12.36 -10.07
N ASP A 252 -0.11 11.87 -9.12
CA ASP A 252 -0.99 10.71 -9.33
C ASP A 252 -2.16 11.04 -10.26
N GLN A 253 -2.70 12.25 -10.23
CA GLN A 253 -3.68 12.72 -11.21
C GLN A 253 -3.07 12.84 -12.62
N LEU A 254 -1.86 13.40 -12.75
CA LEU A 254 -1.16 13.47 -14.03
C LEU A 254 -0.93 12.10 -14.64
N LYS A 255 -0.57 11.10 -13.82
CA LYS A 255 -0.44 9.70 -14.28
C LYS A 255 -1.74 9.14 -14.86
N LEU A 256 -2.89 9.53 -14.31
CA LEU A 256 -4.21 9.08 -14.78
C LEU A 256 -4.63 9.74 -16.10
N ILE A 257 -4.13 10.95 -16.39
CA ILE A 257 -4.46 11.72 -17.59
C ILE A 257 -3.63 11.27 -18.81
N THR A 258 -2.47 10.63 -18.60
CA THR A 258 -1.63 10.18 -19.72
C THR A 258 -2.36 9.14 -20.57
N PRO A 259 -2.42 9.30 -21.91
CA PRO A 259 -3.28 8.50 -22.79
C PRO A 259 -2.89 7.02 -22.82
N VAL A 260 -1.61 6.69 -22.69
CA VAL A 260 -1.09 5.31 -22.71
C VAL A 260 -1.05 4.69 -21.31
N ALA A 261 -0.52 5.41 -20.32
CA ALA A 261 -0.33 4.88 -18.98
C ALA A 261 -1.56 5.01 -18.08
N GLY A 262 -2.46 5.96 -18.34
CA GLY A 262 -3.59 6.27 -17.44
C GLY A 262 -4.55 5.10 -17.27
N LYS A 263 -4.88 4.38 -18.37
CA LYS A 263 -5.73 3.20 -18.30
C LYS A 263 -5.09 2.10 -17.45
N THR A 264 -3.79 1.86 -17.64
CA THR A 264 -3.03 0.84 -16.90
C THR A 264 -2.92 1.19 -15.41
N VAL A 265 -2.62 2.46 -15.09
CA VAL A 265 -2.56 2.92 -13.69
C VAL A 265 -3.90 2.76 -13.00
N ARG A 266 -5.00 3.06 -13.70
CA ARG A 266 -6.37 2.87 -13.18
C ARG A 266 -6.68 1.39 -12.97
N SER A 267 -6.48 0.53 -13.99
CA SER A 267 -6.74 -0.91 -13.88
C SER A 267 -5.93 -1.53 -12.73
N LEU A 268 -4.65 -1.14 -12.60
CA LEU A 268 -3.78 -1.62 -11.52
C LEU A 268 -4.26 -1.17 -10.14
N ALA A 269 -4.67 0.08 -9.99
CA ALA A 269 -5.16 0.61 -8.72
C ALA A 269 -6.49 -0.04 -8.30
N VAL A 270 -7.40 -0.25 -9.27
CA VAL A 270 -8.68 -0.94 -9.05
C VAL A 270 -8.43 -2.42 -8.71
N ALA A 271 -7.52 -3.11 -9.41
CA ALA A 271 -7.15 -4.49 -9.08
C ALA A 271 -6.63 -4.63 -7.65
N LYS A 272 -5.72 -3.74 -7.24
CA LYS A 272 -5.20 -3.72 -5.86
C LYS A 272 -6.28 -3.42 -4.83
N PHE A 273 -7.18 -2.49 -5.13
CA PHE A 273 -8.34 -2.21 -4.28
C PHE A 273 -9.21 -3.45 -4.12
N CYS A 274 -9.64 -4.07 -5.24
CA CYS A 274 -10.50 -5.26 -5.22
C CYS A 274 -9.86 -6.42 -4.46
N ARG A 275 -8.56 -6.66 -4.67
CA ARG A 275 -7.82 -7.72 -3.95
C ARG A 275 -7.72 -7.44 -2.45
N ALA A 276 -7.40 -6.21 -2.06
CA ALA A 276 -7.34 -5.82 -0.66
C ALA A 276 -8.73 -5.92 -0.01
N PHE A 277 -9.76 -5.42 -0.68
CA PHE A 277 -11.14 -5.47 -0.20
C PHE A 277 -11.63 -6.91 -0.03
N SER A 278 -11.44 -7.77 -1.04
CA SER A 278 -11.75 -9.20 -0.95
C SER A 278 -11.04 -9.86 0.25
N SER A 279 -9.73 -9.63 0.40
CA SER A 279 -8.96 -10.24 1.49
C SER A 279 -9.44 -9.80 2.87
N LEU A 280 -9.86 -8.52 3.02
CA LEU A 280 -10.37 -7.96 4.27
C LEU A 280 -11.78 -8.50 4.60
N GLN A 281 -12.67 -8.60 3.60
CA GLN A 281 -14.00 -9.19 3.78
C GLN A 281 -13.91 -10.66 4.19
N MET A 282 -13.08 -11.42 3.50
CA MET A 282 -12.83 -12.85 3.84
C MET A 282 -12.14 -13.03 5.20
N ALA A 283 -11.53 -11.98 5.76
CA ALA A 283 -11.01 -11.94 7.13
C ALA A 283 -12.05 -11.41 8.14
N GLY A 284 -13.31 -11.24 7.74
CA GLY A 284 -14.43 -10.86 8.62
C GLY A 284 -14.41 -9.41 9.10
N LEU A 285 -13.71 -8.50 8.40
CA LEU A 285 -13.74 -7.08 8.76
C LEU A 285 -15.01 -6.41 8.23
N GLY A 286 -15.51 -5.43 8.97
CA GLY A 286 -16.67 -4.63 8.54
C GLY A 286 -16.39 -3.86 7.24
N ILE A 287 -17.45 -3.65 6.45
CA ILE A 287 -17.39 -3.09 5.10
C ILE A 287 -16.68 -1.73 5.07
N ALA A 288 -17.05 -0.79 5.94
CA ALA A 288 -16.45 0.55 5.98
C ALA A 288 -14.94 0.52 6.25
N THR A 289 -14.53 -0.26 7.25
CA THR A 289 -13.10 -0.45 7.57
C THR A 289 -12.35 -1.10 6.40
N SER A 290 -12.99 -2.06 5.73
CA SER A 290 -12.41 -2.73 4.55
C SER A 290 -12.25 -1.76 3.38
N PHE A 291 -13.21 -0.85 3.15
CA PHE A 291 -13.10 0.20 2.14
C PHE A 291 -11.94 1.16 2.42
N GLU A 292 -11.81 1.62 3.67
CA GLU A 292 -10.74 2.53 4.07
C GLU A 292 -9.35 1.92 3.83
N LEU A 293 -9.15 0.69 4.33
CA LEU A 293 -7.87 -0.02 4.19
C LEU A 293 -7.57 -0.43 2.75
N ALA A 294 -8.58 -0.83 1.98
CA ALA A 294 -8.43 -1.15 0.56
C ALA A 294 -8.11 0.10 -0.27
N ALA A 295 -8.70 1.26 0.07
CA ALA A 295 -8.35 2.54 -0.54
C ALA A 295 -6.87 2.90 -0.29
N ASP A 296 -6.35 2.65 0.91
CA ASP A 296 -4.92 2.83 1.20
C ASP A 296 -4.02 1.88 0.41
N ALA A 297 -4.49 0.65 0.20
CA ALA A 297 -3.75 -0.38 -0.51
C ALA A 297 -3.72 -0.19 -2.04
N CYS A 298 -4.64 0.57 -2.64
CA CYS A 298 -4.75 0.74 -4.09
C CYS A 298 -3.52 1.40 -4.74
N GLY A 299 -2.74 2.18 -3.96
CA GLY A 299 -1.49 2.78 -4.41
C GLY A 299 -1.64 4.01 -5.30
N ASN A 300 -2.85 4.58 -5.42
CA ASN A 300 -3.14 5.83 -6.11
C ASN A 300 -4.00 6.73 -5.21
N THR A 301 -3.45 7.89 -4.81
CA THR A 301 -4.11 8.79 -3.85
C THR A 301 -5.38 9.43 -4.41
N ALA A 302 -5.48 9.63 -5.73
CA ALA A 302 -6.65 10.21 -6.36
C ALA A 302 -7.83 9.23 -6.38
N ILE A 303 -7.59 7.95 -6.64
CA ILE A 303 -8.61 6.90 -6.57
C ILE A 303 -8.98 6.64 -5.11
N ALA A 304 -8.00 6.56 -4.21
CA ALA A 304 -8.22 6.38 -2.78
C ALA A 304 -9.13 7.46 -2.19
N SER A 305 -8.94 8.74 -2.56
CA SER A 305 -9.80 9.82 -2.05
C SER A 305 -11.25 9.66 -2.49
N ARG A 306 -11.48 9.29 -3.76
CA ARG A 306 -12.85 9.08 -4.28
C ARG A 306 -13.55 7.88 -3.64
N VAL A 307 -12.80 6.81 -3.38
CA VAL A 307 -13.35 5.65 -2.65
C VAL A 307 -13.70 6.01 -1.20
N ARG A 308 -12.90 6.85 -0.55
CA ARG A 308 -13.23 7.31 0.82
C ARG A 308 -14.48 8.20 0.88
N GLU A 309 -14.75 8.99 -0.16
CA GLU A 309 -15.91 9.86 -0.25
C GLU A 309 -17.24 9.09 -0.22
N ILE A 310 -17.24 7.81 -0.64
CA ILE A 310 -18.44 6.98 -0.66
C ILE A 310 -18.64 6.13 0.62
N ILE A 311 -17.65 6.07 1.51
CA ILE A 311 -17.76 5.26 2.75
C ILE A 311 -19.01 5.60 3.56
N PRO A 312 -19.38 6.89 3.80
CA PRO A 312 -20.59 7.23 4.54
C PRO A 312 -21.88 6.72 3.88
N GLN A 313 -21.92 6.62 2.56
CA GLN A 313 -23.07 6.10 1.80
C GLN A 313 -23.24 4.59 2.04
N VAL A 314 -22.11 3.86 2.01
CA VAL A 314 -22.09 2.42 2.28
C VAL A 314 -22.46 2.13 3.75
N GLU A 315 -22.02 2.95 4.70
CA GLU A 315 -22.41 2.84 6.12
C GLU A 315 -23.90 3.07 6.33
N GLN A 316 -24.54 3.88 5.49
CA GLN A 316 -25.99 4.12 5.50
C GLN A 316 -26.79 2.98 4.84
N GLY A 317 -26.13 1.91 4.38
CA GLY A 317 -26.77 0.75 3.75
C GLY A 317 -27.01 0.90 2.26
N GLN A 318 -26.40 1.89 1.60
CA GLN A 318 -26.46 2.00 0.15
C GLN A 318 -25.66 0.87 -0.49
N GLY A 319 -26.14 0.30 -1.60
CA GLY A 319 -25.45 -0.79 -2.30
C GLY A 319 -24.01 -0.45 -2.64
N ILE A 320 -23.10 -1.41 -2.45
CA ILE A 320 -21.67 -1.25 -2.68
C ILE A 320 -21.39 -0.95 -4.15
N ALA A 321 -22.05 -1.71 -5.05
CA ALA A 321 -21.89 -1.53 -6.49
C ALA A 321 -22.34 -0.13 -6.95
N ASP A 322 -23.46 0.38 -6.43
CA ASP A 322 -24.00 1.69 -6.78
C ASP A 322 -23.12 2.82 -6.22
N SER A 323 -22.65 2.67 -4.97
CA SER A 323 -21.71 3.62 -4.36
C SER A 323 -20.38 3.69 -5.14
N LEU A 324 -19.83 2.55 -5.55
CA LEU A 324 -18.62 2.51 -6.37
C LEU A 324 -18.83 3.08 -7.77
N ALA A 325 -20.03 2.93 -8.36
CA ALA A 325 -20.37 3.52 -9.66
C ALA A 325 -20.26 5.05 -9.64
N ALA A 326 -20.65 5.70 -8.54
CA ALA A 326 -20.56 7.15 -8.36
C ALA A 326 -19.11 7.67 -8.44
N THR A 327 -18.11 6.83 -8.15
CA THR A 327 -16.69 7.22 -8.26
C THR A 327 -16.19 7.34 -9.69
N HIS A 328 -16.86 6.76 -10.68
CA HIS A 328 -16.46 6.65 -12.08
C HIS A 328 -15.06 6.06 -12.31
N GLN A 329 -14.55 5.28 -11.36
CA GLN A 329 -13.22 4.65 -11.47
C GLN A 329 -13.29 3.18 -11.86
N PHE A 330 -14.40 2.51 -11.57
CA PHE A 330 -14.56 1.07 -11.76
C PHE A 330 -15.17 0.74 -13.12
N PRO A 331 -14.70 -0.32 -13.80
CA PRO A 331 -15.31 -0.81 -15.04
C PRO A 331 -16.74 -1.28 -14.81
N LYS A 332 -17.61 -1.10 -15.83
CA LYS A 332 -19.02 -1.52 -15.75
C LYS A 332 -19.19 -3.01 -15.41
N VAL A 333 -18.31 -3.87 -15.95
CA VAL A 333 -18.31 -5.32 -15.69
C VAL A 333 -18.10 -5.60 -14.20
N VAL A 334 -17.13 -4.93 -13.57
CA VAL A 334 -16.87 -5.04 -12.12
C VAL A 334 -18.09 -4.66 -11.29
N LEU A 335 -18.70 -3.53 -11.64
CA LEU A 335 -19.90 -3.05 -10.92
C LEU A 335 -21.07 -4.03 -11.08
N GLN A 336 -21.25 -4.62 -12.25
CA GLN A 336 -22.27 -5.62 -12.49
C GLN A 336 -22.01 -6.91 -11.71
N MET A 337 -20.76 -7.41 -11.68
CA MET A 337 -20.38 -8.57 -10.89
C MET A 337 -20.64 -8.34 -9.39
N MET A 338 -20.26 -7.14 -8.87
CA MET A 338 -20.51 -6.80 -7.45
C MET A 338 -22.01 -6.72 -7.16
N ARG A 339 -22.82 -6.12 -8.03
CA ARG A 339 -24.29 -6.07 -7.87
C ARG A 339 -24.90 -7.45 -7.84
N THR A 340 -24.50 -8.33 -8.75
CA THR A 340 -24.95 -9.73 -8.74
C THR A 340 -24.59 -10.45 -7.44
N GLY A 341 -23.40 -10.18 -6.89
CA GLY A 341 -23.00 -10.73 -5.58
C GLY A 341 -23.84 -10.20 -4.42
N GLU A 342 -24.18 -8.92 -4.43
CA GLU A 342 -25.06 -8.31 -3.43
C GLU A 342 -26.48 -8.89 -3.50
N GLU A 343 -27.05 -9.00 -4.69
CA GLU A 343 -28.39 -9.52 -4.93
C GLU A 343 -28.54 -11.03 -4.61
N SER A 344 -27.49 -11.82 -4.91
CA SER A 344 -27.50 -13.27 -4.69
C SER A 344 -27.13 -13.67 -3.25
N GLY A 345 -26.65 -12.73 -2.43
CA GLY A 345 -26.15 -13.01 -1.08
C GLY A 345 -24.80 -13.77 -1.03
N ASN A 346 -24.18 -14.03 -2.19
CA ASN A 346 -22.86 -14.66 -2.28
C ASN A 346 -21.78 -13.63 -2.60
N PHE A 347 -21.71 -12.60 -1.75
CA PHE A 347 -20.82 -11.45 -1.98
C PHE A 347 -19.34 -11.81 -1.87
N ASP A 348 -18.97 -12.69 -0.92
CA ASP A 348 -17.57 -13.05 -0.64
C ASP A 348 -16.89 -13.76 -1.81
N ASP A 349 -17.57 -14.75 -2.41
CA ASP A 349 -17.04 -15.46 -3.58
C ASP A 349 -17.00 -14.55 -4.81
N GLN A 350 -18.02 -13.71 -4.96
CA GLN A 350 -18.12 -12.81 -6.09
C GLN A 350 -17.04 -11.71 -6.03
N ILE A 351 -16.74 -11.16 -4.86
CA ILE A 351 -15.67 -10.16 -4.72
C ILE A 351 -14.28 -10.75 -4.96
N ASN A 352 -14.07 -12.04 -4.64
CA ASN A 352 -12.83 -12.71 -4.98
C ASN A 352 -12.70 -12.87 -6.51
N SER A 353 -13.79 -13.27 -7.18
CA SER A 353 -13.83 -13.39 -8.65
C SER A 353 -13.60 -12.02 -9.34
N VAL A 354 -14.16 -10.94 -8.78
CA VAL A 354 -13.89 -9.57 -9.22
C VAL A 354 -12.42 -9.21 -9.07
N ALA A 355 -11.80 -9.57 -7.96
CA ALA A 355 -10.38 -9.30 -7.73
C ALA A 355 -9.50 -10.06 -8.74
N GLU A 356 -9.79 -11.32 -9.02
CA GLU A 356 -9.08 -12.12 -10.03
C GLU A 356 -9.25 -11.54 -11.45
N PHE A 357 -10.47 -11.18 -11.81
CA PHE A 357 -10.75 -10.53 -13.10
C PHE A 357 -9.95 -9.22 -13.27
N MET A 358 -9.93 -8.39 -12.23
CA MET A 358 -9.20 -7.12 -12.29
C MET A 358 -7.68 -7.29 -12.30
N GLU A 359 -7.14 -8.35 -11.69
CA GLU A 359 -5.73 -8.70 -11.80
C GLU A 359 -5.35 -9.03 -13.24
N LEU A 360 -6.13 -9.90 -13.90
CA LEU A 360 -5.92 -10.26 -15.31
C LEU A 360 -6.05 -9.04 -16.24
N GLU A 361 -7.05 -8.18 -16.02
CA GLU A 361 -7.23 -6.95 -16.80
C GLU A 361 -6.05 -5.97 -16.57
N ALA A 362 -5.52 -5.87 -15.35
CA ALA A 362 -4.35 -5.06 -15.05
C ALA A 362 -3.10 -5.60 -15.77
N GLU A 363 -2.86 -6.90 -15.77
CA GLU A 363 -1.75 -7.54 -16.50
C GLU A 363 -1.86 -7.30 -18.00
N SER A 364 -3.05 -7.50 -18.59
CA SER A 364 -3.32 -7.20 -20.00
C SER A 364 -3.08 -5.73 -20.34
N SER A 365 -3.53 -4.82 -19.47
CA SER A 365 -3.32 -3.39 -19.63
C SER A 365 -1.84 -2.98 -19.56
N ILE A 366 -1.07 -3.59 -18.65
CA ILE A 366 0.38 -3.40 -18.56
C ILE A 366 1.04 -3.82 -19.88
N HIS A 367 0.75 -5.05 -20.35
CA HIS A 367 1.33 -5.57 -21.58
C HIS A 367 1.01 -4.66 -22.78
N LYS A 368 -0.26 -4.30 -23.00
CA LYS A 368 -0.69 -3.39 -24.09
C LYS A 368 0.03 -2.04 -24.03
N SER A 369 0.15 -1.44 -22.84
CA SER A 369 0.81 -0.15 -22.67
C SER A 369 2.31 -0.21 -22.97
N VAL A 370 2.96 -1.30 -22.57
CA VAL A 370 4.39 -1.51 -22.84
C VAL A 370 4.65 -1.69 -24.34
N VAL A 371 3.80 -2.45 -25.03
CA VAL A 371 3.90 -2.63 -26.51
C VAL A 371 3.74 -1.29 -27.23
N VAL A 372 2.68 -0.52 -26.90
CA VAL A 372 2.46 0.80 -27.51
C VAL A 372 3.64 1.74 -27.22
N LEU A 373 4.11 1.79 -25.98
CA LEU A 373 5.27 2.60 -25.63
C LEU A 373 6.53 2.17 -26.40
N GLY A 374 6.75 0.86 -26.56
CA GLY A 374 7.86 0.31 -27.35
C GLY A 374 7.83 0.74 -28.81
N ILE A 375 6.65 0.70 -29.45
CA ILE A 375 6.46 1.14 -30.83
C ILE A 375 6.73 2.65 -30.96
N LEU A 376 6.19 3.48 -30.07
CA LEU A 376 6.41 4.92 -30.07
C LEU A 376 7.90 5.26 -29.90
N LEU A 377 8.55 4.56 -29.00
CA LEU A 377 9.98 4.74 -28.73
C LEU A 377 10.83 4.33 -29.96
N TYR A 378 10.49 3.21 -30.59
CA TYR A 378 11.17 2.77 -31.83
C TYR A 378 11.01 3.80 -32.96
N LEU A 379 9.79 4.33 -33.18
CA LEU A 379 9.56 5.37 -34.17
C LEU A 379 10.34 6.65 -33.87
N ALA A 380 10.40 7.05 -32.60
CA ALA A 380 11.18 8.22 -32.19
C ALA A 380 12.70 8.02 -32.48
N VAL A 381 13.24 6.86 -32.15
CA VAL A 381 14.64 6.53 -32.45
C VAL A 381 14.89 6.50 -33.95
N ALA A 382 14.01 5.88 -34.74
CA ALA A 382 14.10 5.83 -36.19
C ALA A 382 14.08 7.23 -36.82
N ALA A 383 13.22 8.14 -36.35
CA ALA A 383 13.17 9.51 -36.80
C ALA A 383 14.47 10.28 -36.52
N VAL A 384 15.05 10.11 -35.33
CA VAL A 384 16.32 10.76 -34.97
C VAL A 384 17.48 10.20 -35.78
N VAL A 385 17.55 8.88 -35.98
CA VAL A 385 18.58 8.25 -36.83
C VAL A 385 18.43 8.75 -38.28
N GLY A 386 17.21 8.81 -38.82
CA GLY A 386 16.93 9.34 -40.15
C GLY A 386 17.42 10.79 -40.29
N TYR A 387 17.16 11.63 -39.29
CA TYR A 387 17.66 13.01 -39.27
C TYR A 387 19.21 13.08 -39.30
N TYR A 388 19.90 12.27 -38.52
CA TYR A 388 21.37 12.20 -38.56
C TYR A 388 21.91 11.73 -39.90
N VAL A 389 21.29 10.71 -40.51
CA VAL A 389 21.69 10.21 -41.83
C VAL A 389 21.52 11.28 -42.90
N ILE A 390 20.37 11.96 -42.92
CA ILE A 390 20.12 13.05 -43.90
C ILE A 390 21.15 14.18 -43.74
N ASN A 391 21.40 14.64 -42.50
CA ASN A 391 22.40 15.68 -42.25
C ASN A 391 23.79 15.25 -42.65
N PHE A 392 24.18 14.02 -42.43
CA PHE A 392 25.49 13.48 -42.85
C PHE A 392 25.64 13.57 -44.36
N TYR A 393 24.66 13.08 -45.16
CA TYR A 393 24.71 13.12 -46.60
C TYR A 393 24.66 14.53 -47.16
N MET A 394 23.89 15.44 -46.57
CA MET A 394 23.85 16.84 -46.96
C MET A 394 25.21 17.52 -46.70
N SER A 395 25.81 17.28 -45.54
CA SER A 395 27.15 17.81 -45.25
C SER A 395 28.21 17.27 -46.20
N TYR A 396 28.13 15.97 -46.51
CA TYR A 396 29.04 15.35 -47.47
C TYR A 396 28.89 15.92 -48.90
N ALA A 397 27.65 16.12 -49.35
CA ALA A 397 27.36 16.73 -50.66
C ALA A 397 27.85 18.18 -50.74
N ASN A 398 27.63 18.97 -49.68
CA ASN A 398 28.14 20.35 -49.60
C ASN A 398 29.67 20.41 -49.62
N ASN A 399 30.34 19.49 -48.94
CA ASN A 399 31.83 19.42 -48.98
C ASN A 399 32.35 19.06 -50.38
N LEU A 400 31.69 18.14 -51.10
CA LEU A 400 32.05 17.83 -52.49
C LEU A 400 31.85 19.02 -53.42
N MET A 401 30.75 19.75 -53.29
CA MET A 401 30.50 20.97 -54.09
C MET A 401 31.56 22.04 -53.83
N ASN A 402 31.98 22.22 -52.57
CA ASN A 402 33.04 23.18 -52.20
C ASN A 402 34.42 22.79 -52.67
N MET A 403 34.71 21.48 -52.93
CA MET A 403 35.98 20.99 -53.51
C MET A 403 36.03 21.14 -55.05
N MET A 404 34.87 21.30 -55.71
CA MET A 404 34.77 21.49 -57.14
C MET A 404 34.75 22.95 -57.59
N GLN A 405 34.65 23.88 -56.62
CA GLN A 405 34.85 25.34 -56.82
C GLN A 405 36.28 25.73 -56.51
#